data_ad00b31d5388c15bf21a498986687341
#
_entry.id   ad00b31d5388c15bf21a498986687341
#
_cell.length_a   1.000
_cell.length_b   1.000
_cell.length_c   1.000
_cell.angle_alpha   90.00
_cell.angle_beta   90.00
_cell.angle_gamma   90.00
#
_symmetry.space_group_name_H-M   'P 1'
#
loop_
_entity.id
_entity.type
_entity.pdbx_description
1 polymer ?
#
loop_
_entity_poly.entity_id
_entity_poly.type
_entity_poly.pdbx_seq_one_letter_code
_entity_poly.pdbx_strand_id
1 'polypeptide(L)'
;MRNRVAATVALAVLAACSGGKEEAKQAEAPKPAAPPPAEYKVRFETTKGPFVIEVKREWAPRGADHFHELVSSRFYDGTRFHRVIRGFVAQFGINGSPKTNGIWSTTYIPDESPLPPKRLRNKKGTITFAIRGPNTRATQVFVNLRDNLDLDKSGFLPFGRVVEGMEVVEKLYYSYGELMPRGSGPDPEKSEMLGESYFARTFPRLDKIEKAVVVP
;
A
#
# COMPACT_ATOMS: atom_id res chain seq x y z
N MET A 1 53.45 67.47 -19.23
CA MET A 1 53.74 67.78 -17.79
C MET A 1 53.31 66.65 -16.91
N ARG A 2 54.20 66.16 -16.13
CA ARG A 2 54.12 64.98 -15.24
C ARG A 2 53.26 65.33 -14.06
N ASN A 3 52.41 64.43 -13.55
CA ASN A 3 52.24 64.22 -12.12
C ASN A 3 51.77 62.80 -11.81
N ARG A 4 52.65 62.18 -11.06
CA ARG A 4 52.44 60.86 -10.43
C ARG A 4 51.61 61.07 -9.15
N VAL A 5 50.64 60.24 -8.93
CA VAL A 5 50.08 60.07 -7.57
C VAL A 5 50.04 58.60 -7.25
N ALA A 6 50.54 58.28 -6.08
CA ALA A 6 50.86 56.97 -5.53
C ALA A 6 49.65 56.09 -5.28
N ALA A 7 49.82 54.78 -5.51
CA ALA A 7 48.88 53.73 -5.15
C ALA A 7 49.06 53.33 -3.67
N THR A 8 48.01 53.38 -2.92
CA THR A 8 47.94 52.80 -1.59
C THR A 8 47.33 51.40 -1.67
N VAL A 9 48.10 50.39 -1.32
CA VAL A 9 47.69 48.99 -1.29
C VAL A 9 46.93 48.78 0.05
N ALA A 10 45.63 48.47 -0.04
CA ALA A 10 44.87 48.01 1.11
C ALA A 10 44.81 46.47 1.07
N LEU A 11 45.40 45.85 2.06
CA LEU A 11 45.42 44.41 2.32
C LEU A 11 44.05 43.95 2.84
N ALA A 12 43.23 43.32 2.01
CA ALA A 12 41.97 42.70 2.44
C ALA A 12 42.24 41.28 2.95
N VAL A 13 41.97 41.05 4.23
CA VAL A 13 42.02 39.75 4.88
C VAL A 13 40.79 38.95 4.43
N LEU A 14 41.02 37.87 3.64
CA LEU A 14 39.99 36.91 3.27
C LEU A 14 39.74 35.96 4.48
N ALA A 15 38.58 36.15 5.14
CA ALA A 15 38.05 35.17 6.06
C ALA A 15 37.54 33.97 5.26
N ALA A 16 38.18 32.83 5.40
CA ALA A 16 37.74 31.56 4.82
C ALA A 16 36.52 31.03 5.62
N CYS A 17 35.35 31.20 5.06
CA CYS A 17 34.17 30.45 5.51
C CYS A 17 34.28 28.99 5.00
N SER A 18 34.64 28.09 5.89
CA SER A 18 34.53 26.65 5.66
C SER A 18 33.06 26.24 5.64
N GLY A 19 32.45 26.29 4.46
CA GLY A 19 31.15 25.71 4.22
C GLY A 19 31.26 24.18 4.28
N GLY A 20 30.82 23.58 5.38
CA GLY A 20 30.65 22.13 5.46
C GLY A 20 29.70 21.68 4.37
N LYS A 21 30.20 20.92 3.39
CA LYS A 21 29.35 20.16 2.47
C LYS A 21 28.69 19.05 3.29
N GLU A 22 27.43 19.25 3.62
CA GLU A 22 26.56 18.17 4.02
C GLU A 22 26.41 17.26 2.80
N GLU A 23 27.16 16.16 2.78
CA GLU A 23 26.97 15.09 1.81
C GLU A 23 25.57 14.54 2.04
N ALA A 24 24.69 14.82 1.12
CA ALA A 24 23.38 14.20 1.04
C ALA A 24 23.61 12.68 0.97
N LYS A 25 23.37 12.00 2.10
CA LYS A 25 23.39 10.56 2.21
C LYS A 25 22.45 10.00 1.15
N GLN A 26 23.00 9.54 0.02
CA GLN A 26 22.25 8.83 -1.00
C GLN A 26 21.53 7.70 -0.32
N ALA A 27 20.20 7.70 -0.40
CA ALA A 27 19.38 6.60 0.09
C ALA A 27 19.81 5.34 -0.70
N GLU A 28 20.49 4.46 0.01
CA GLU A 28 20.92 3.15 -0.51
C GLU A 28 19.67 2.43 -1.04
N ALA A 29 19.74 1.96 -2.29
CA ALA A 29 18.66 1.16 -2.87
C ALA A 29 18.38 -0.02 -1.93
N PRO A 30 17.11 -0.34 -1.63
CA PRO A 30 16.79 -1.38 -0.68
C PRO A 30 17.47 -2.68 -1.12
N LYS A 31 18.32 -3.22 -0.21
CA LYS A 31 18.98 -4.51 -0.39
C LYS A 31 17.92 -5.56 -0.75
N PRO A 32 18.14 -6.42 -1.76
CA PRO A 32 17.18 -7.46 -2.09
C PRO A 32 16.78 -8.20 -0.81
N ALA A 33 15.53 -8.09 -0.41
CA ALA A 33 15.00 -8.80 0.74
C ALA A 33 15.15 -10.30 0.48
N ALA A 34 15.46 -11.07 1.53
CA ALA A 34 15.42 -12.52 1.43
C ALA A 34 14.05 -12.95 0.86
N PRO A 35 14.01 -13.99 0.01
CA PRO A 35 12.73 -14.45 -0.55
C PRO A 35 11.75 -14.71 0.59
N PRO A 36 10.48 -14.32 0.42
CA PRO A 36 9.48 -14.48 1.46
C PRO A 36 9.31 -15.98 1.81
N PRO A 37 8.92 -16.31 3.06
CA PRO A 37 8.64 -17.68 3.46
C PRO A 37 7.58 -18.32 2.55
N ALA A 38 7.63 -19.66 2.41
CA ALA A 38 6.59 -20.39 1.65
C ALA A 38 5.18 -20.18 2.24
N GLU A 39 5.10 -20.02 3.56
CA GLU A 39 3.90 -19.72 4.32
C GLU A 39 4.25 -18.68 5.38
N TYR A 40 3.34 -17.71 5.59
CA TYR A 40 3.48 -16.70 6.63
C TYR A 40 2.11 -16.16 7.03
N LYS A 41 2.04 -15.51 8.16
CA LYS A 41 0.86 -14.80 8.63
C LYS A 41 1.12 -13.30 8.70
N VAL A 42 0.09 -12.52 8.47
CA VAL A 42 0.10 -11.07 8.66
C VAL A 42 -0.98 -10.68 9.65
N ARG A 43 -0.57 -10.03 10.74
CA ARG A 43 -1.48 -9.47 11.72
C ARG A 43 -1.73 -8.00 11.36
N PHE A 44 -2.98 -7.65 11.25
CA PHE A 44 -3.48 -6.30 11.06
C PHE A 44 -4.08 -5.79 12.37
N GLU A 45 -3.56 -4.70 12.89
CA GLU A 45 -4.18 -3.92 13.95
C GLU A 45 -5.04 -2.84 13.29
N THR A 46 -6.31 -2.77 13.63
CA THR A 46 -7.25 -1.82 13.02
C THR A 46 -8.06 -1.07 14.07
N THR A 47 -8.72 0.00 13.67
CA THR A 47 -9.66 0.77 14.51
C THR A 47 -10.86 -0.07 15.03
N LYS A 48 -11.07 -1.28 14.49
CA LYS A 48 -12.12 -2.22 14.92
C LYS A 48 -11.60 -3.42 15.71
N GLY A 49 -10.28 -3.51 15.88
CA GLY A 49 -9.58 -4.63 16.49
C GLY A 49 -8.68 -5.37 15.50
N PRO A 50 -8.02 -6.42 15.97
CA PRO A 50 -7.09 -7.17 15.14
C PRO A 50 -7.76 -8.24 14.29
N PHE A 51 -7.13 -8.56 13.14
CA PHE A 51 -7.38 -9.77 12.38
C PHE A 51 -6.08 -10.32 11.79
N VAL A 52 -6.05 -11.61 11.46
CA VAL A 52 -4.87 -12.29 10.94
C VAL A 52 -5.17 -12.95 9.60
N ILE A 53 -4.28 -12.73 8.64
CA ILE A 53 -4.31 -13.37 7.33
C ILE A 53 -3.19 -14.41 7.24
N GLU A 54 -3.54 -15.64 6.88
CA GLU A 54 -2.61 -16.67 6.43
C GLU A 54 -2.35 -16.50 4.93
N VAL A 55 -1.10 -16.54 4.53
CA VAL A 55 -0.66 -16.48 3.12
C VAL A 55 0.19 -17.69 2.80
N LYS A 56 -0.07 -18.33 1.66
CA LYS A 56 0.75 -19.43 1.13
C LYS A 56 1.13 -19.14 -0.32
N ARG A 57 2.43 -19.18 -0.60
CA ARG A 57 2.95 -18.95 -1.95
C ARG A 57 2.39 -19.93 -2.97
N GLU A 58 2.08 -21.16 -2.57
CA GLU A 58 1.49 -22.17 -3.46
C GLU A 58 0.11 -21.79 -4.01
N TRP A 59 -0.61 -20.83 -3.39
CA TRP A 59 -1.91 -20.36 -3.85
C TRP A 59 -1.82 -19.32 -4.95
N ALA A 60 -0.86 -18.39 -4.84
CA ALA A 60 -0.56 -17.35 -5.82
C ALA A 60 0.83 -16.76 -5.54
N PRO A 61 1.91 -17.38 -6.07
CA PRO A 61 3.28 -17.05 -5.67
C PRO A 61 3.65 -15.58 -5.86
N ARG A 62 3.34 -14.97 -7.01
CA ARG A 62 3.66 -13.56 -7.28
C ARG A 62 2.87 -12.62 -6.39
N GLY A 63 1.58 -12.92 -6.19
CA GLY A 63 0.72 -12.16 -5.28
C GLY A 63 1.19 -12.26 -3.84
N ALA A 64 1.55 -13.45 -3.36
CA ALA A 64 2.07 -13.67 -2.02
C ALA A 64 3.39 -12.92 -1.79
N ASP A 65 4.33 -12.99 -2.73
CA ASP A 65 5.62 -12.31 -2.64
C ASP A 65 5.45 -10.78 -2.60
N HIS A 66 4.63 -10.22 -3.48
CA HIS A 66 4.38 -8.79 -3.50
C HIS A 66 3.62 -8.30 -2.26
N PHE A 67 2.67 -9.09 -1.76
CA PHE A 67 2.00 -8.75 -0.50
C PHE A 67 2.96 -8.74 0.69
N HIS A 68 3.90 -9.69 0.75
CA HIS A 68 4.96 -9.71 1.76
C HIS A 68 5.84 -8.45 1.68
N GLU A 69 6.23 -8.04 0.48
CA GLU A 69 7.00 -6.82 0.24
C GLU A 69 6.28 -5.57 0.74
N LEU A 70 4.99 -5.42 0.38
CA LEU A 70 4.15 -4.30 0.83
C LEU A 70 4.01 -4.24 2.35
N VAL A 71 3.80 -5.38 3.02
CA VAL A 71 3.73 -5.46 4.49
C VAL A 71 5.08 -5.13 5.10
N SER A 72 6.17 -5.71 4.60
CA SER A 72 7.54 -5.49 5.11
C SER A 72 8.00 -4.05 4.96
N SER A 73 7.57 -3.37 3.89
CA SER A 73 7.80 -1.92 3.67
C SER A 73 6.86 -1.03 4.48
N ARG A 74 5.96 -1.59 5.29
CA ARG A 74 4.94 -0.88 6.06
C ARG A 74 3.96 -0.07 5.20
N PHE A 75 3.78 -0.48 3.94
CA PHE A 75 2.90 0.23 3.01
C PHE A 75 1.47 0.34 3.52
N TYR A 76 0.96 -0.69 4.20
CA TYR A 76 -0.42 -0.71 4.69
C TYR A 76 -0.65 0.05 6.00
N ASP A 77 0.41 0.47 6.71
CA ASP A 77 0.26 1.26 7.93
C ASP A 77 -0.45 2.60 7.63
N GLY A 78 -1.51 2.89 8.37
CA GLY A 78 -2.32 4.08 8.19
C GLY A 78 -3.31 4.04 7.02
N THR A 79 -3.34 2.99 6.19
CA THR A 79 -4.30 2.89 5.08
C THR A 79 -5.73 2.70 5.57
N ARG A 80 -6.71 3.22 4.82
CA ARG A 80 -8.13 3.10 5.14
C ARG A 80 -8.82 2.01 4.33
N PHE A 81 -9.84 1.40 4.93
CA PHE A 81 -10.79 0.57 4.19
C PHE A 81 -11.71 1.49 3.38
N HIS A 82 -11.22 1.92 2.23
CA HIS A 82 -11.84 2.98 1.42
C HIS A 82 -13.10 2.54 0.66
N ARG A 83 -13.32 1.23 0.53
CA ARG A 83 -14.51 0.64 -0.08
C ARG A 83 -14.95 -0.59 0.70
N VAL A 84 -16.04 -0.48 1.44
CA VAL A 84 -16.64 -1.60 2.16
C VAL A 84 -18.10 -1.75 1.70
N ILE A 85 -18.39 -2.88 1.05
CA ILE A 85 -19.74 -3.21 0.58
C ILE A 85 -20.20 -4.45 1.36
N ARG A 86 -21.16 -4.25 2.22
CA ARG A 86 -21.70 -5.32 3.07
C ARG A 86 -22.16 -6.51 2.22
N GLY A 87 -21.73 -7.72 2.59
CA GLY A 87 -22.05 -8.94 1.84
C GLY A 87 -21.39 -9.01 0.47
N PHE A 88 -20.29 -8.25 0.24
CA PHE A 88 -19.47 -8.34 -0.95
C PHE A 88 -17.97 -8.32 -0.59
N VAL A 89 -17.36 -7.14 -0.41
CA VAL A 89 -15.92 -7.01 -0.15
C VAL A 89 -15.60 -5.88 0.82
N ALA A 90 -14.43 -5.99 1.49
CA ALA A 90 -13.76 -4.91 2.21
C ALA A 90 -12.40 -4.64 1.56
N GLN A 91 -12.23 -3.48 0.91
CA GLN A 91 -11.08 -3.12 0.09
C GLN A 91 -10.25 -2.02 0.72
N PHE A 92 -8.91 -2.19 0.68
CA PHE A 92 -7.92 -1.26 1.19
C PHE A 92 -6.66 -1.25 0.32
N GLY A 93 -5.64 -0.44 0.66
CA GLY A 93 -4.36 -0.43 -0.05
C GLY A 93 -4.12 0.83 -0.89
N ILE A 94 -4.71 1.97 -0.48
CA ILE A 94 -4.31 3.31 -0.92
C ILE A 94 -3.56 3.93 0.25
N ASN A 95 -2.25 4.18 0.09
CA ASN A 95 -1.43 4.75 1.16
C ASN A 95 -1.82 6.21 1.43
N GLY A 96 -1.84 6.60 2.71
CA GLY A 96 -2.19 7.95 3.14
C GLY A 96 -1.21 9.04 2.66
N SER A 97 0.04 8.67 2.34
CA SER A 97 1.03 9.54 1.71
C SER A 97 0.90 9.47 0.18
N PRO A 98 0.54 10.56 -0.51
CA PRO A 98 0.48 10.58 -1.98
C PRO A 98 1.80 10.19 -2.65
N LYS A 99 2.93 10.60 -2.06
CA LYS A 99 4.27 10.26 -2.55
C LYS A 99 4.51 8.76 -2.51
N THR A 100 4.25 8.12 -1.36
CA THR A 100 4.39 6.67 -1.20
C THR A 100 3.41 5.93 -2.09
N ASN A 101 2.15 6.38 -2.13
CA ASN A 101 1.14 5.79 -2.99
C ASN A 101 1.52 5.84 -4.46
N GLY A 102 2.01 6.98 -4.97
CA GLY A 102 2.40 7.17 -6.36
C GLY A 102 3.53 6.23 -6.81
N ILE A 103 4.46 5.89 -5.92
CA ILE A 103 5.53 4.93 -6.22
C ILE A 103 4.96 3.50 -6.34
N TRP A 104 4.18 3.08 -5.36
CA TRP A 104 3.74 1.69 -5.26
C TRP A 104 2.52 1.36 -6.13
N SER A 105 1.61 2.30 -6.34
CA SER A 105 0.38 2.07 -7.13
C SER A 105 0.64 1.83 -8.62
N THR A 106 1.84 2.15 -9.09
CA THR A 106 2.30 1.90 -10.47
C THR A 106 3.27 0.71 -10.57
N THR A 107 3.64 0.10 -9.44
CA THR A 107 4.47 -1.10 -9.39
C THR A 107 3.59 -2.33 -9.61
N TYR A 108 3.31 -2.61 -10.88
CA TYR A 108 2.45 -3.73 -11.27
C TYR A 108 3.21 -5.06 -11.24
N ILE A 109 2.53 -6.11 -10.77
CA ILE A 109 3.01 -7.48 -10.89
C ILE A 109 2.22 -8.23 -11.98
N PRO A 110 2.88 -9.10 -12.76
CA PRO A 110 2.19 -9.91 -13.77
C PRO A 110 1.25 -10.93 -13.13
N ASP A 111 0.23 -11.31 -13.86
CA ASP A 111 -0.69 -12.36 -13.43
C ASP A 111 0.02 -13.70 -13.28
N GLU A 112 -0.55 -14.59 -12.47
CA GLU A 112 -0.02 -15.95 -12.33
C GLU A 112 -0.19 -16.72 -13.63
N SER A 113 0.91 -17.15 -14.22
CA SER A 113 0.91 -17.99 -15.43
C SER A 113 2.07 -18.98 -15.36
N PRO A 114 1.80 -20.30 -15.41
CA PRO A 114 0.49 -20.94 -15.38
C PRO A 114 -0.24 -20.72 -14.03
N LEU A 115 -1.57 -20.91 -14.04
CA LEU A 115 -2.35 -20.82 -12.80
C LEU A 115 -1.92 -21.91 -11.81
N PRO A 116 -1.70 -21.57 -10.52
CA PRO A 116 -1.31 -22.55 -9.52
C PRO A 116 -2.36 -23.68 -9.37
N PRO A 117 -1.93 -24.95 -9.28
CA PRO A 117 -2.85 -26.08 -9.14
C PRO A 117 -3.64 -26.07 -7.82
N LYS A 118 -3.05 -25.53 -6.75
CA LYS A 118 -3.66 -25.43 -5.42
C LYS A 118 -4.32 -24.07 -5.15
N ARG A 119 -4.61 -23.28 -6.18
CA ARG A 119 -5.20 -21.96 -6.03
C ARG A 119 -6.49 -21.96 -5.21
N LEU A 120 -6.67 -20.92 -4.43
CA LEU A 120 -7.92 -20.66 -3.71
C LEU A 120 -8.99 -20.14 -4.67
N ARG A 121 -10.24 -20.29 -4.25
CA ARG A 121 -11.39 -19.63 -4.87
C ARG A 121 -11.78 -18.40 -4.05
N ASN A 122 -12.51 -17.47 -4.66
CA ASN A 122 -13.02 -16.26 -3.99
C ASN A 122 -14.17 -16.59 -3.02
N LYS A 123 -13.87 -17.35 -1.96
CA LYS A 123 -14.78 -17.65 -0.87
C LYS A 123 -14.69 -16.61 0.23
N LYS A 124 -15.70 -16.56 1.10
CA LYS A 124 -15.69 -15.71 2.29
C LYS A 124 -14.38 -15.85 3.07
N GLY A 125 -13.80 -14.72 3.46
CA GLY A 125 -12.53 -14.62 4.17
C GLY A 125 -11.28 -14.68 3.31
N THR A 126 -11.35 -15.02 2.02
CA THR A 126 -10.16 -14.97 1.15
C THR A 126 -9.80 -13.54 0.76
N ILE A 127 -8.50 -13.27 0.57
CA ILE A 127 -7.96 -11.97 0.16
C ILE A 127 -7.30 -12.08 -1.21
N THR A 128 -7.55 -11.09 -2.07
CA THR A 128 -6.99 -11.01 -3.43
C THR A 128 -6.69 -9.57 -3.83
N PHE A 129 -5.78 -9.38 -4.79
CA PHE A 129 -5.52 -8.07 -5.36
C PHE A 129 -6.69 -7.58 -6.21
N ALA A 130 -7.02 -6.30 -6.09
CA ALA A 130 -7.87 -5.62 -7.06
C ALA A 130 -7.13 -5.48 -8.39
N ILE A 131 -7.87 -5.62 -9.49
CA ILE A 131 -7.36 -5.50 -10.87
C ILE A 131 -8.24 -4.54 -11.67
N ARG A 132 -7.65 -3.87 -12.65
CA ARG A 132 -8.35 -3.06 -13.68
C ARG A 132 -8.29 -3.74 -15.05
N GLY A 133 -7.57 -4.85 -15.15
CA GLY A 133 -7.32 -5.65 -16.34
C GLY A 133 -6.14 -6.59 -16.11
N PRO A 134 -5.69 -7.32 -17.12
CA PRO A 134 -4.54 -8.21 -17.02
C PRO A 134 -3.27 -7.48 -16.58
N ASN A 135 -2.48 -8.10 -15.68
CA ASN A 135 -1.19 -7.59 -15.20
C ASN A 135 -1.27 -6.20 -14.54
N THR A 136 -2.37 -5.89 -13.84
CA THR A 136 -2.56 -4.59 -13.17
C THR A 136 -2.67 -4.69 -11.65
N ARG A 137 -2.25 -5.82 -11.07
CA ARG A 137 -2.15 -5.99 -9.62
C ARG A 137 -1.04 -5.10 -9.09
N ALA A 138 -1.35 -4.21 -8.14
CA ALA A 138 -0.37 -3.32 -7.51
C ALA A 138 -0.49 -3.36 -5.98
N THR A 139 -1.25 -2.43 -5.38
CA THR A 139 -1.28 -2.27 -3.92
C THR A 139 -2.63 -2.57 -3.30
N GLN A 140 -3.71 -2.37 -4.06
CA GLN A 140 -5.05 -2.52 -3.52
C GLN A 140 -5.45 -3.99 -3.45
N VAL A 141 -5.96 -4.38 -2.28
CA VAL A 141 -6.44 -5.72 -2.00
C VAL A 141 -7.83 -5.66 -1.35
N PHE A 142 -8.57 -6.74 -1.45
CA PHE A 142 -9.85 -6.86 -0.73
C PHE A 142 -10.03 -8.22 -0.07
N VAL A 143 -10.72 -8.22 1.07
CA VAL A 143 -11.21 -9.43 1.73
C VAL A 143 -12.64 -9.69 1.26
N ASN A 144 -12.94 -10.92 0.86
CA ASN A 144 -14.28 -11.36 0.48
C ASN A 144 -15.16 -11.50 1.73
N LEU A 145 -16.30 -10.80 1.77
CA LEU A 145 -17.28 -10.86 2.89
C LEU A 145 -18.36 -11.93 2.67
N ARG A 146 -18.38 -12.56 1.51
CA ARG A 146 -19.19 -13.72 1.16
C ARG A 146 -18.45 -14.57 0.13
N ASP A 147 -19.06 -15.67 -0.31
CA ASP A 147 -18.59 -16.42 -1.48
C ASP A 147 -18.90 -15.62 -2.75
N ASN A 148 -17.84 -15.14 -3.42
CA ASN A 148 -17.88 -14.34 -4.64
C ASN A 148 -17.29 -15.14 -5.81
N LEU A 149 -17.79 -16.35 -6.06
CA LEU A 149 -17.20 -17.31 -6.99
C LEU A 149 -17.14 -16.83 -8.45
N ASP A 150 -17.96 -15.87 -8.83
CA ASP A 150 -17.90 -15.26 -10.16
C ASP A 150 -16.61 -14.45 -10.40
N LEU A 151 -15.96 -13.97 -9.33
CA LEU A 151 -14.66 -13.30 -9.42
C LEU A 151 -13.56 -14.24 -9.92
N ASP A 152 -13.69 -15.55 -9.70
CA ASP A 152 -12.71 -16.53 -10.22
C ASP A 152 -12.60 -16.50 -11.75
N LYS A 153 -13.73 -16.23 -12.44
CA LYS A 153 -13.79 -16.13 -13.91
C LYS A 153 -13.21 -14.82 -14.44
N SER A 154 -13.12 -13.81 -13.57
CA SER A 154 -12.63 -12.47 -13.91
C SER A 154 -11.15 -12.25 -13.58
N GLY A 155 -10.42 -13.32 -13.26
CA GLY A 155 -8.97 -13.26 -13.02
C GLY A 155 -8.57 -12.84 -11.61
N PHE A 156 -9.51 -12.68 -10.68
CA PHE A 156 -9.20 -12.43 -9.28
C PHE A 156 -8.71 -13.69 -8.59
N LEU A 157 -7.42 -13.77 -8.28
CA LEU A 157 -6.80 -14.94 -7.68
C LEU A 157 -6.40 -14.67 -6.23
N PRO A 158 -7.07 -15.32 -5.24
CA PRO A 158 -6.71 -15.15 -3.83
C PRO A 158 -5.33 -15.73 -3.52
N PHE A 159 -4.56 -15.01 -2.71
CA PHE A 159 -3.24 -15.39 -2.23
C PHE A 159 -3.20 -15.72 -0.73
N GLY A 160 -4.29 -15.43 -0.03
CA GLY A 160 -4.41 -15.62 1.41
C GLY A 160 -5.85 -15.73 1.88
N ARG A 161 -6.01 -15.95 3.18
CA ARG A 161 -7.31 -16.00 3.85
C ARG A 161 -7.22 -15.49 5.28
N VAL A 162 -8.28 -14.91 5.77
CA VAL A 162 -8.44 -14.54 7.19
C VAL A 162 -8.59 -15.83 8.00
N VAL A 163 -7.75 -16.00 9.00
CA VAL A 163 -7.76 -17.17 9.92
C VAL A 163 -8.18 -16.79 11.33
N GLU A 164 -8.09 -15.50 11.68
CA GLU A 164 -8.54 -14.96 12.97
C GLU A 164 -9.16 -13.58 12.74
N GLY A 165 -10.23 -13.24 13.47
CA GLY A 165 -10.82 -11.89 13.48
C GLY A 165 -11.68 -11.57 12.26
N MET A 166 -12.31 -12.57 11.60
CA MET A 166 -13.23 -12.31 10.49
C MET A 166 -14.41 -11.42 10.91
N GLU A 167 -14.87 -11.55 12.17
CA GLU A 167 -15.91 -10.70 12.77
C GLU A 167 -15.47 -9.23 12.90
N VAL A 168 -14.18 -8.95 12.99
CA VAL A 168 -13.62 -7.58 12.95
C VAL A 168 -13.78 -6.99 11.55
N VAL A 169 -13.44 -7.78 10.52
CA VAL A 169 -13.59 -7.36 9.13
C VAL A 169 -15.05 -7.10 8.76
N GLU A 170 -15.98 -7.89 9.29
CA GLU A 170 -17.43 -7.73 9.08
C GLU A 170 -18.03 -6.49 9.79
N LYS A 171 -17.36 -5.98 10.83
CA LYS A 171 -17.76 -4.77 11.58
C LYS A 171 -17.21 -3.47 11.00
N LEU A 172 -16.41 -3.52 9.94
CA LEU A 172 -15.88 -2.33 9.28
C LEU A 172 -17.01 -1.41 8.80
N TYR A 173 -16.76 -0.10 8.87
CA TYR A 173 -17.75 0.89 8.48
C TYR A 173 -18.05 0.82 6.99
N TYR A 174 -19.31 0.54 6.64
CA TYR A 174 -19.76 0.28 5.27
C TYR A 174 -20.73 1.31 4.70
N SER A 175 -21.18 2.32 5.50
CA SER A 175 -22.26 3.21 5.03
C SER A 175 -21.87 4.18 3.91
N TYR A 176 -20.57 4.30 3.58
CA TYR A 176 -20.14 5.01 2.38
C TYR A 176 -20.27 4.15 1.11
N GLY A 177 -20.24 2.81 1.24
CA GLY A 177 -20.56 1.85 0.18
C GLY A 177 -19.60 1.88 -1.02
N GLU A 178 -20.20 1.90 -2.22
CA GLU A 178 -19.47 1.86 -3.48
C GLU A 178 -18.77 3.19 -3.78
N LEU A 179 -17.64 3.11 -4.48
CA LEU A 179 -16.87 4.27 -4.92
C LEU A 179 -17.64 5.13 -5.94
N MET A 180 -17.34 6.42 -5.95
CA MET A 180 -17.85 7.30 -7.00
C MET A 180 -17.36 6.85 -8.39
N PRO A 181 -18.12 7.10 -9.48
CA PRO A 181 -19.44 7.75 -9.51
C PRO A 181 -20.63 6.78 -9.27
N ARG A 182 -20.36 5.46 -9.04
CA ARG A 182 -21.42 4.47 -8.88
C ARG A 182 -22.07 4.46 -7.50
N GLY A 183 -21.44 5.08 -6.52
CA GLY A 183 -21.91 5.21 -5.16
C GLY A 183 -21.51 6.54 -4.52
N SER A 184 -21.67 6.64 -3.21
CA SER A 184 -21.34 7.81 -2.40
C SER A 184 -20.01 7.69 -1.64
N GLY A 185 -19.27 6.63 -1.88
CA GLY A 185 -17.94 6.41 -1.30
C GLY A 185 -16.86 7.31 -1.90
N PRO A 186 -15.61 7.12 -1.48
CA PRO A 186 -14.50 7.93 -1.97
C PRO A 186 -14.34 7.92 -3.48
N ASP A 187 -13.98 9.08 -4.03
CA ASP A 187 -13.54 9.20 -5.41
C ASP A 187 -12.17 8.52 -5.56
N PRO A 188 -12.00 7.56 -6.49
CA PRO A 188 -10.74 6.81 -6.63
C PRO A 188 -9.53 7.69 -6.94
N GLU A 189 -9.68 8.66 -7.85
CA GLU A 189 -8.59 9.54 -8.28
C GLU A 189 -8.16 10.47 -7.13
N LYS A 190 -9.12 11.12 -6.45
CA LYS A 190 -8.83 11.95 -5.27
C LYS A 190 -8.22 11.14 -4.13
N SER A 191 -8.65 9.88 -3.96
CA SER A 191 -8.09 8.98 -2.96
C SER A 191 -6.61 8.72 -3.21
N GLU A 192 -6.22 8.46 -4.45
CA GLU A 192 -4.83 8.23 -4.83
C GLU A 192 -3.97 9.50 -4.79
N MET A 193 -4.52 10.64 -5.23
CA MET A 193 -3.81 11.92 -5.31
C MET A 193 -3.65 12.65 -3.97
N LEU A 194 -4.64 12.57 -3.09
CA LEU A 194 -4.69 13.37 -1.86
C LEU A 194 -4.53 12.53 -0.58
N GLY A 195 -4.71 11.21 -0.67
CA GLY A 195 -4.48 10.26 0.40
C GLY A 195 -5.26 10.57 1.68
N GLU A 196 -4.57 10.52 2.83
CA GLU A 196 -5.18 10.69 4.15
C GLU A 196 -5.88 12.05 4.31
N SER A 197 -5.37 13.12 3.70
CA SER A 197 -5.99 14.45 3.81
C SER A 197 -7.41 14.49 3.23
N TYR A 198 -7.64 13.76 2.15
CA TYR A 198 -8.96 13.59 1.55
C TYR A 198 -9.87 12.72 2.42
N PHE A 199 -9.37 11.57 2.85
CA PHE A 199 -10.15 10.65 3.66
C PHE A 199 -10.56 11.28 5.01
N ALA A 200 -9.61 11.89 5.72
CA ALA A 200 -9.89 12.48 7.04
C ALA A 200 -10.92 13.60 6.98
N ARG A 201 -10.90 14.42 5.92
CA ARG A 201 -11.82 15.54 5.76
C ARG A 201 -13.20 15.11 5.26
N THR A 202 -13.25 14.19 4.28
CA THR A 202 -14.49 13.89 3.55
C THR A 202 -15.14 12.58 4.02
N PHE A 203 -14.34 11.63 4.48
CA PHE A 203 -14.79 10.30 4.90
C PHE A 203 -14.22 9.89 6.28
N PRO A 204 -14.41 10.72 7.33
CA PRO A 204 -13.75 10.54 8.63
C PRO A 204 -14.12 9.23 9.34
N ARG A 205 -15.25 8.61 8.99
CA ARG A 205 -15.74 7.37 9.62
C ARG A 205 -15.14 6.09 8.99
N LEU A 206 -14.36 6.20 7.92
CA LEU A 206 -13.66 5.03 7.38
C LEU A 206 -12.70 4.46 8.42
N ASP A 207 -12.85 3.16 8.69
CA ASP A 207 -11.90 2.43 9.52
C ASP A 207 -10.52 2.36 8.84
N LYS A 208 -9.50 2.21 9.68
CA LYS A 208 -8.12 2.27 9.20
C LYS A 208 -7.29 1.11 9.79
N ILE A 209 -6.29 0.69 9.05
CA ILE A 209 -5.22 -0.17 9.51
C ILE A 209 -4.22 0.71 10.24
N GLU A 210 -4.00 0.46 11.53
CA GLU A 210 -3.01 1.17 12.33
C GLU A 210 -1.61 0.61 12.08
N LYS A 211 -1.53 -0.72 11.93
CA LYS A 211 -0.29 -1.44 11.68
C LYS A 211 -0.55 -2.78 11.00
N ALA A 212 0.35 -3.17 10.09
CA ALA A 212 0.38 -4.50 9.49
C ALA A 212 1.78 -5.10 9.67
N VAL A 213 1.87 -6.32 10.22
CA VAL A 213 3.16 -6.98 10.49
C VAL A 213 3.11 -8.47 10.15
N VAL A 214 4.22 -8.96 9.60
CA VAL A 214 4.42 -10.42 9.48
C VAL A 214 4.64 -10.99 10.88
N VAL A 215 3.92 -12.07 11.19
CA VAL A 215 4.00 -12.79 12.46
C VAL A 215 4.31 -14.26 12.20
N PRO A 216 4.88 -14.98 13.19
CA PRO A 216 5.18 -16.40 13.08
C PRO A 216 3.98 -17.29 12.75
#